data_9de1ba60e4b54b0a4ce3f3ebf9ddcb4f
#
_entry.id   9de1ba60e4b54b0a4ce3f3ebf9ddcb4f
#
_cell.length_a   1.000
_cell.length_b   1.000
_cell.length_c   1.000
_cell.angle_alpha   90.00
_cell.angle_beta   90.00
_cell.angle_gamma   90.00
#
_symmetry.space_group_name_H-M   'P 1'
#
loop_
_entity.id
_entity.type
_entity.pdbx_description
1 polymer ?
#
loop_
_entity_poly.entity_id
_entity_poly.type
_entity_poly.pdbx_seq_one_letter_code
_entity_poly.pdbx_strand_id
1 'polypeptide(L)'
;SIPIPDKVVSTTGEVLFTHDDIVAGQEAFNNRGLMEYGSIVGHGGYLGPDFTADYLRRAATLTLDVRIKARENQPHQANIKDWRTNRYDSRTGVLVLSRQQTAAYHHLVSYYTTYFGRNSHNLGLLADDIKGPAQARHLTDFFAWTAWGAAADRPGHSYSYTNNWPADPTVANRPTADMVVWSVLSLIVLIGGTGVMFAIYGRWSKNIGWHESETPSLSFIPPSQVGLTKSQRATSWFFFVIAVLFLVPVSYTHLT
;
A
#
# COMPACT_ATOMS: atom_id res chain seq x y z
N SER A 1 8.56 11.12 -1.19
CA SER A 1 7.84 10.32 -2.20
C SER A 1 8.81 9.69 -3.19
N ILE A 2 8.39 8.62 -3.85
CA ILE A 2 9.13 8.01 -4.96
C ILE A 2 8.97 8.96 -6.17
N PRO A 3 10.06 9.43 -6.82
CA PRO A 3 9.92 10.23 -8.02
C PRO A 3 9.41 9.38 -9.18
N ILE A 4 8.51 9.92 -10.00
CA ILE A 4 8.07 9.25 -11.23
C ILE A 4 8.98 9.78 -12.34
N PRO A 5 9.77 8.91 -13.02
CA PRO A 5 10.63 9.34 -14.11
C PRO A 5 9.81 9.70 -15.36
N ASP A 6 10.28 10.70 -16.12
CA ASP A 6 9.66 11.05 -17.41
C ASP A 6 9.78 9.87 -18.39
N LYS A 7 10.89 9.16 -18.33
CA LYS A 7 11.12 7.93 -19.09
C LYS A 7 12.11 7.01 -18.41
N VAL A 8 11.90 5.72 -18.60
CA VAL A 8 12.81 4.65 -18.20
C VAL A 8 13.45 4.07 -19.44
N VAL A 9 14.78 4.02 -19.45
CA VAL A 9 15.54 3.61 -20.62
C VAL A 9 16.53 2.49 -20.27
N SER A 10 16.92 1.70 -21.28
CA SER A 10 18.04 0.76 -21.19
C SER A 10 19.38 1.50 -21.27
N THR A 11 20.47 0.79 -20.97
CA THR A 11 21.83 1.32 -21.19
C THR A 11 22.18 1.58 -22.66
N THR A 12 21.38 1.06 -23.60
CA THR A 12 21.52 1.32 -25.05
C THR A 12 20.67 2.48 -25.55
N GLY A 13 19.90 3.12 -24.66
CA GLY A 13 19.01 4.23 -25.00
C GLY A 13 17.61 3.82 -25.46
N GLU A 14 17.29 2.53 -25.47
CA GLU A 14 15.93 2.05 -25.74
C GLU A 14 14.99 2.56 -24.67
N VAL A 15 13.87 3.18 -25.05
CA VAL A 15 12.80 3.57 -24.12
C VAL A 15 11.98 2.34 -23.80
N LEU A 16 11.95 1.95 -22.52
CA LEU A 16 11.21 0.80 -22.03
C LEU A 16 9.76 1.16 -21.67
N PHE A 17 9.60 2.25 -20.93
CA PHE A 17 8.30 2.83 -20.57
C PHE A 17 8.47 4.28 -20.14
N THR A 18 7.36 4.99 -20.05
CA THR A 18 7.30 6.43 -19.77
C THR A 18 6.54 6.73 -18.47
N HIS A 19 6.55 8.01 -18.06
CA HIS A 19 5.70 8.53 -17.00
C HIS A 19 4.23 8.12 -17.20
N ASP A 20 3.71 8.32 -18.41
CA ASP A 20 2.31 8.07 -18.72
C ASP A 20 1.96 6.57 -18.63
N ASP A 21 2.90 5.69 -18.98
CA ASP A 21 2.74 4.23 -18.82
C ASP A 21 2.65 3.84 -17.34
N ILE A 22 3.47 4.45 -16.48
CA ILE A 22 3.43 4.23 -15.03
C ILE A 22 2.07 4.69 -14.46
N VAL A 23 1.63 5.91 -14.84
CA VAL A 23 0.35 6.47 -14.38
C VAL A 23 -0.81 5.62 -14.88
N ALA A 24 -0.82 5.22 -16.15
CA ALA A 24 -1.83 4.32 -16.70
C ALA A 24 -1.88 2.97 -15.96
N GLY A 25 -0.73 2.44 -15.56
CA GLY A 25 -0.64 1.24 -14.73
C GLY A 25 -1.21 1.44 -13.33
N GLN A 26 -0.92 2.56 -12.69
CA GLN A 26 -1.49 2.93 -11.40
C GLN A 26 -3.01 3.09 -11.48
N GLU A 27 -3.50 3.79 -12.51
CA GLU A 27 -4.94 3.94 -12.75
C GLU A 27 -5.62 2.59 -13.00
N ALA A 28 -5.00 1.72 -13.79
CA ALA A 28 -5.51 0.38 -14.01
C ALA A 28 -5.57 -0.42 -12.71
N PHE A 29 -4.54 -0.34 -11.87
CA PHE A 29 -4.49 -1.00 -10.57
C PHE A 29 -5.62 -0.54 -9.64
N ASN A 30 -5.85 0.77 -9.56
CA ASN A 30 -6.89 1.35 -8.72
C ASN A 30 -8.30 1.10 -9.28
N ASN A 31 -8.51 1.37 -10.57
CA ASN A 31 -9.84 1.30 -11.20
C ASN A 31 -10.36 -0.13 -11.37
N ARG A 32 -9.47 -1.13 -11.32
CA ARG A 32 -9.84 -2.55 -11.37
C ARG A 32 -9.93 -3.21 -9.99
N GLY A 33 -9.83 -2.44 -8.92
CA GLY A 33 -9.90 -2.96 -7.56
C GLY A 33 -8.77 -3.93 -7.21
N LEU A 34 -7.63 -3.87 -7.91
CA LEU A 34 -6.51 -4.79 -7.66
C LEU A 34 -5.92 -4.62 -6.26
N MET A 35 -6.18 -3.48 -5.59
CA MET A 35 -5.84 -3.28 -4.17
C MET A 35 -6.61 -4.19 -3.22
N GLU A 36 -7.79 -4.69 -3.61
CA GLU A 36 -8.56 -5.65 -2.81
C GLU A 36 -8.00 -7.07 -2.94
N TYR A 37 -7.32 -7.34 -4.06
CA TYR A 37 -6.70 -8.62 -4.34
C TYR A 37 -5.26 -8.68 -3.82
N GLY A 38 -4.40 -7.75 -4.23
CA GLY A 38 -3.00 -7.69 -3.85
C GLY A 38 -2.63 -6.33 -3.27
N SER A 39 -1.34 -6.12 -3.00
CA SER A 39 -0.85 -4.88 -2.41
C SER A 39 0.27 -4.26 -3.23
N ILE A 40 0.53 -2.98 -2.98
CA ILE A 40 1.68 -2.22 -3.47
C ILE A 40 2.38 -1.62 -2.26
N VAL A 41 3.67 -1.87 -2.10
CA VAL A 41 4.48 -1.38 -0.97
C VAL A 41 3.85 -1.74 0.39
N GLY A 42 3.25 -2.92 0.48
CA GLY A 42 2.57 -3.42 1.68
C GLY A 42 1.17 -2.85 1.92
N HIS A 43 0.63 -2.02 1.02
CA HIS A 43 -0.71 -1.43 1.15
C HIS A 43 -1.69 -2.08 0.17
N GLY A 44 -2.74 -2.69 0.67
CA GLY A 44 -3.78 -3.37 -0.10
C GLY A 44 -4.22 -4.68 0.52
N GLY A 45 -4.92 -5.51 -0.26
CA GLY A 45 -5.40 -6.83 0.15
C GLY A 45 -4.30 -7.88 0.24
N TYR A 46 -4.63 -9.02 0.86
CA TYR A 46 -3.69 -10.13 1.10
C TYR A 46 -4.11 -11.44 0.42
N LEU A 47 -5.06 -11.40 -0.51
CA LEU A 47 -5.46 -12.58 -1.29
C LEU A 47 -4.43 -12.91 -2.38
N GLY A 48 -3.84 -11.87 -2.97
CA GLY A 48 -2.77 -11.94 -3.94
C GLY A 48 -1.43 -11.50 -3.36
N PRO A 49 -0.40 -11.40 -4.22
CA PRO A 49 0.92 -10.95 -3.81
C PRO A 49 0.94 -9.45 -3.53
N ASP A 50 1.97 -9.00 -2.81
CA ASP A 50 2.43 -7.63 -2.97
C ASP A 50 3.20 -7.53 -4.29
N PHE A 51 2.65 -6.79 -5.24
CA PHE A 51 3.18 -6.73 -6.61
C PHE A 51 4.54 -6.03 -6.67
N THR A 52 4.83 -5.11 -5.75
CA THR A 52 6.17 -4.51 -5.63
C THR A 52 7.19 -5.57 -5.23
N ALA A 53 6.88 -6.35 -4.20
CA ALA A 53 7.77 -7.43 -3.72
C ALA A 53 7.87 -8.58 -4.72
N ASP A 54 6.76 -8.98 -5.35
CA ASP A 54 6.75 -10.08 -6.35
C ASP A 54 7.58 -9.70 -7.58
N TYR A 55 7.41 -8.46 -8.10
CA TYR A 55 8.24 -7.97 -9.20
C TYR A 55 9.71 -7.94 -8.81
N LEU A 56 10.06 -7.32 -7.68
CA LEU A 56 11.45 -7.18 -7.23
C LEU A 56 12.10 -8.55 -7.01
N ARG A 57 11.41 -9.48 -6.37
CA ARG A 57 11.90 -10.84 -6.13
C ARG A 57 12.19 -11.58 -7.45
N ARG A 58 11.23 -11.55 -8.38
CA ARG A 58 11.39 -12.22 -9.70
C ARG A 58 12.51 -11.59 -10.51
N ALA A 59 12.54 -10.28 -10.61
CA ALA A 59 13.55 -9.55 -11.33
C ALA A 59 14.94 -9.77 -10.72
N ALA A 60 15.07 -9.71 -9.39
CA ALA A 60 16.34 -9.96 -8.70
C ALA A 60 16.82 -11.40 -8.87
N THR A 61 15.92 -12.38 -8.88
CA THR A 61 16.25 -13.79 -9.19
C THR A 61 16.78 -13.95 -10.63
N LEU A 62 16.06 -13.39 -11.60
CA LEU A 62 16.47 -13.44 -13.00
C LEU A 62 17.85 -12.79 -13.23
N THR A 63 18.08 -11.62 -12.64
CA THR A 63 19.37 -10.92 -12.76
C THR A 63 20.49 -11.69 -12.05
N LEU A 64 20.23 -12.32 -10.91
CA LEU A 64 21.17 -13.16 -10.21
C LEU A 64 21.54 -14.41 -11.01
N ASP A 65 20.57 -15.10 -11.59
CA ASP A 65 20.79 -16.27 -12.42
C ASP A 65 21.71 -15.98 -13.63
N VAL A 66 21.52 -14.81 -14.26
CA VAL A 66 22.39 -14.36 -15.35
C VAL A 66 23.84 -14.19 -14.86
N ARG A 67 24.04 -13.58 -13.69
CA ARG A 67 25.37 -13.36 -13.10
C ARG A 67 26.05 -14.66 -12.69
N ILE A 68 25.30 -15.62 -12.14
CA ILE A 68 25.80 -16.95 -11.79
C ILE A 68 26.24 -17.70 -13.05
N LYS A 69 25.41 -17.69 -14.11
CA LYS A 69 25.72 -18.31 -15.38
C LYS A 69 26.95 -17.67 -16.06
N ALA A 70 27.12 -16.37 -15.91
CA ALA A 70 28.29 -15.63 -16.40
C ALA A 70 29.55 -15.85 -15.52
N ARG A 71 29.44 -16.59 -14.43
CA ARG A 71 30.53 -16.84 -13.45
C ARG A 71 31.15 -15.55 -12.90
N GLU A 72 30.31 -14.52 -12.68
CA GLU A 72 30.78 -13.29 -12.08
C GLU A 72 31.34 -13.55 -10.67
N ASN A 73 32.35 -12.76 -10.28
CA ASN A 73 32.84 -12.81 -8.93
C ASN A 73 31.83 -12.21 -7.96
N GLN A 74 31.49 -12.93 -6.89
CA GLN A 74 30.50 -12.52 -5.88
C GLN A 74 29.13 -12.10 -6.48
N PRO A 75 28.45 -12.98 -7.23
CA PRO A 75 27.25 -12.61 -8.01
C PRO A 75 26.12 -12.07 -7.13
N HIS A 76 25.94 -12.57 -5.90
CA HIS A 76 24.94 -12.08 -4.96
C HIS A 76 25.19 -10.61 -4.57
N GLN A 77 26.42 -10.27 -4.20
CA GLN A 77 26.78 -8.91 -3.81
C GLN A 77 26.68 -7.95 -5.00
N ALA A 78 27.14 -8.39 -6.17
CA ALA A 78 27.02 -7.63 -7.42
C ALA A 78 25.56 -7.36 -7.77
N ASN A 79 24.67 -8.34 -7.56
CA ASN A 79 23.26 -8.22 -7.81
C ASN A 79 22.59 -7.21 -6.84
N ILE A 80 22.86 -7.34 -5.55
CA ILE A 80 22.36 -6.40 -4.52
C ILE A 80 22.84 -4.98 -4.84
N LYS A 81 24.12 -4.80 -5.14
CA LYS A 81 24.68 -3.50 -5.50
C LYS A 81 24.01 -2.90 -6.72
N ASP A 82 23.74 -3.71 -7.75
CA ASP A 82 23.08 -3.25 -8.98
C ASP A 82 21.67 -2.74 -8.72
N TRP A 83 20.89 -3.45 -7.90
CA TRP A 83 19.53 -3.04 -7.52
C TRP A 83 19.51 -1.83 -6.61
N ARG A 84 20.48 -1.67 -5.70
CA ARG A 84 20.59 -0.50 -4.81
C ARG A 84 21.15 0.73 -5.52
N THR A 85 21.87 0.55 -6.63
CA THR A 85 22.43 1.69 -7.38
C THR A 85 21.30 2.52 -8.01
N ASN A 86 21.16 3.75 -7.54
CA ASN A 86 20.21 4.70 -8.11
C ASN A 86 20.80 5.32 -9.39
N ARG A 87 20.12 5.10 -10.52
CA ARG A 87 20.49 5.63 -11.84
C ARG A 87 19.44 6.62 -12.37
N TYR A 88 18.69 7.22 -11.47
CA TYR A 88 17.74 8.28 -11.80
C TYR A 88 18.43 9.65 -11.77
N ASP A 89 18.36 10.37 -12.88
CA ASP A 89 18.81 11.77 -12.96
C ASP A 89 17.60 12.70 -12.85
N SER A 90 17.50 13.40 -11.72
CA SER A 90 16.39 14.33 -11.45
C SER A 90 16.37 15.57 -12.35
N ARG A 91 17.48 15.89 -13.03
CA ARG A 91 17.53 17.03 -13.96
C ARG A 91 16.92 16.70 -15.32
N THR A 92 17.08 15.46 -15.75
CA THR A 92 16.59 14.97 -17.05
C THR A 92 15.33 14.16 -16.95
N GLY A 93 14.88 13.82 -15.72
CA GLY A 93 13.74 12.95 -15.49
C GLY A 93 13.97 11.48 -15.98
N VAL A 94 15.22 11.10 -16.27
CA VAL A 94 15.53 9.81 -16.88
C VAL A 94 16.01 8.80 -15.84
N LEU A 95 15.40 7.62 -15.83
CA LEU A 95 15.87 6.46 -15.10
C LEU A 95 16.52 5.46 -16.06
N VAL A 96 17.76 5.06 -15.80
CA VAL A 96 18.47 4.08 -16.62
C VAL A 96 18.46 2.73 -15.91
N LEU A 97 17.93 1.69 -16.55
CA LEU A 97 18.05 0.31 -16.08
C LEU A 97 19.35 -0.33 -16.57
N SER A 98 19.99 -1.13 -15.72
CA SER A 98 21.15 -1.94 -16.14
C SER A 98 20.72 -2.95 -17.21
N ARG A 99 21.70 -3.49 -17.94
CA ARG A 99 21.44 -4.51 -18.96
C ARG A 99 20.67 -5.72 -18.39
N GLN A 100 21.02 -6.15 -17.18
CA GLN A 100 20.36 -7.27 -16.52
C GLN A 100 18.95 -6.91 -16.09
N GLN A 101 18.74 -5.71 -15.55
CA GLN A 101 17.41 -5.21 -15.18
C GLN A 101 16.50 -5.04 -16.41
N THR A 102 17.05 -4.57 -17.54
CA THR A 102 16.31 -4.47 -18.82
C THR A 102 15.84 -5.84 -19.29
N ALA A 103 16.72 -6.84 -19.27
CA ALA A 103 16.37 -8.20 -19.67
C ALA A 103 15.30 -8.81 -18.73
N ALA A 104 15.40 -8.57 -17.43
CA ALA A 104 14.41 -8.99 -16.46
C ALA A 104 13.06 -8.30 -16.70
N TYR A 105 13.04 -7.00 -17.00
CA TYR A 105 11.83 -6.26 -17.33
C TYR A 105 11.10 -6.90 -18.54
N HIS A 106 11.77 -7.14 -19.65
CA HIS A 106 11.14 -7.77 -20.83
C HIS A 106 10.54 -9.14 -20.48
N HIS A 107 11.25 -9.94 -19.68
CA HIS A 107 10.71 -11.22 -19.22
C HIS A 107 9.46 -11.05 -18.37
N LEU A 108 9.45 -10.06 -17.47
CA LEU A 108 8.32 -9.82 -16.56
C LEU A 108 7.11 -9.20 -17.27
N VAL A 109 7.29 -8.42 -18.33
CA VAL A 109 6.18 -8.02 -19.21
C VAL A 109 5.43 -9.24 -19.73
N SER A 110 6.16 -10.24 -20.23
CA SER A 110 5.56 -11.50 -20.71
C SER A 110 4.90 -12.29 -19.58
N TYR A 111 5.55 -12.33 -18.42
CA TYR A 111 5.01 -13.01 -17.23
C TYR A 111 3.69 -12.41 -16.77
N TYR A 112 3.62 -11.10 -16.54
CA TYR A 112 2.40 -10.44 -16.05
C TYR A 112 1.31 -10.38 -17.12
N THR A 113 1.67 -10.33 -18.41
CA THR A 113 0.67 -10.51 -19.49
C THR A 113 -0.01 -11.87 -19.40
N THR A 114 0.75 -12.93 -19.10
CA THR A 114 0.20 -14.28 -18.89
C THR A 114 -0.56 -14.37 -17.57
N TYR A 115 -0.02 -13.76 -16.51
CA TYR A 115 -0.60 -13.77 -15.15
C TYR A 115 -1.99 -13.16 -15.13
N PHE A 116 -2.18 -11.99 -15.73
CA PHE A 116 -3.46 -11.30 -15.79
C PHE A 116 -4.36 -11.76 -16.96
N GLY A 117 -3.84 -12.55 -17.86
CA GLY A 117 -4.57 -13.09 -19.00
C GLY A 117 -5.41 -14.33 -18.63
N ARG A 118 -5.04 -15.48 -19.19
CA ARG A 118 -5.80 -16.74 -19.10
C ARG A 118 -5.99 -17.30 -17.68
N ASN A 119 -5.15 -16.90 -16.71
CA ASN A 119 -5.18 -17.43 -15.34
C ASN A 119 -5.93 -16.55 -14.35
N SER A 120 -6.55 -15.48 -14.78
CA SER A 120 -7.27 -14.55 -13.88
C SER A 120 -8.37 -15.22 -13.07
N HIS A 121 -9.05 -16.23 -13.60
CA HIS A 121 -10.07 -17.00 -12.88
C HIS A 121 -9.54 -17.73 -11.65
N ASN A 122 -8.29 -18.20 -11.68
CA ASN A 122 -7.70 -18.92 -10.55
C ASN A 122 -7.20 -17.99 -9.46
N LEU A 123 -7.19 -16.69 -9.70
CA LEU A 123 -6.65 -15.67 -8.82
C LEU A 123 -7.74 -14.93 -8.02
N GLY A 124 -9.01 -15.27 -8.22
CA GLY A 124 -10.13 -14.55 -7.62
C GLY A 124 -10.44 -13.21 -8.30
N LEU A 125 -9.76 -12.90 -9.41
CA LEU A 125 -10.08 -11.75 -10.25
C LEU A 125 -11.26 -12.09 -11.17
N LEU A 126 -12.06 -11.10 -11.47
CA LEU A 126 -13.13 -11.27 -12.47
C LEU A 126 -12.52 -11.52 -13.85
N ALA A 127 -13.19 -12.35 -14.64
CA ALA A 127 -12.79 -12.59 -16.02
C ALA A 127 -12.78 -11.25 -16.79
N ASP A 128 -11.75 -11.06 -17.61
CA ASP A 128 -11.56 -9.85 -18.43
C ASP A 128 -11.41 -8.53 -17.65
N ASP A 129 -11.10 -8.60 -16.37
CA ASP A 129 -10.85 -7.41 -15.55
C ASP A 129 -9.67 -6.60 -16.10
N ILE A 130 -8.63 -7.28 -16.56
CA ILE A 130 -7.49 -6.65 -17.23
C ILE A 130 -7.67 -6.77 -18.75
N LYS A 131 -7.89 -5.62 -19.39
CA LYS A 131 -8.22 -5.52 -20.82
C LYS A 131 -6.99 -5.68 -21.73
N GLY A 132 -6.57 -6.93 -21.86
CA GLY A 132 -5.57 -7.32 -22.86
C GLY A 132 -4.10 -7.00 -22.52
N PRO A 133 -3.18 -7.31 -23.45
CA PRO A 133 -1.74 -7.22 -23.18
C PRO A 133 -1.23 -5.81 -22.89
N ALA A 134 -1.86 -4.78 -23.46
CA ALA A 134 -1.45 -3.39 -23.25
C ALA A 134 -1.66 -2.96 -21.78
N GLN A 135 -2.83 -3.26 -21.20
CA GLN A 135 -3.10 -2.93 -19.81
C GLN A 135 -2.24 -3.74 -18.84
N ALA A 136 -1.98 -5.01 -19.14
CA ALA A 136 -1.05 -5.84 -18.36
C ALA A 136 0.38 -5.29 -18.42
N ARG A 137 0.79 -4.71 -19.56
CA ARG A 137 2.09 -4.03 -19.69
C ARG A 137 2.16 -2.78 -18.82
N HIS A 138 1.17 -1.89 -18.85
CA HIS A 138 1.12 -0.70 -17.98
C HIS A 138 1.14 -1.08 -16.50
N LEU A 139 0.44 -2.15 -16.08
CA LEU A 139 0.56 -2.69 -14.72
C LEU A 139 2.00 -3.13 -14.41
N THR A 140 2.68 -3.77 -15.37
CA THR A 140 4.08 -4.18 -15.20
C THR A 140 5.00 -2.98 -15.06
N ASP A 141 4.76 -1.90 -15.82
CA ASP A 141 5.52 -0.65 -15.77
C ASP A 141 5.36 0.02 -14.39
N PHE A 142 4.14 0.03 -13.86
CA PHE A 142 3.85 0.49 -12.51
C PHE A 142 4.54 -0.37 -11.44
N PHE A 143 4.52 -1.70 -11.56
CA PHE A 143 5.22 -2.60 -10.63
C PHE A 143 6.74 -2.45 -10.71
N ALA A 144 7.28 -2.27 -11.92
CA ALA A 144 8.70 -2.02 -12.12
C ALA A 144 9.17 -0.74 -11.45
N TRP A 145 8.39 0.33 -11.58
CA TRP A 145 8.66 1.61 -10.92
C TRP A 145 8.60 1.49 -9.40
N THR A 146 7.56 0.86 -8.83
CA THR A 146 7.47 0.68 -7.37
C THR A 146 8.59 -0.21 -6.84
N ALA A 147 8.98 -1.26 -7.57
CA ALA A 147 10.08 -2.14 -7.22
C ALA A 147 11.44 -1.41 -7.25
N TRP A 148 11.67 -0.55 -8.25
CA TRP A 148 12.82 0.32 -8.27
C TRP A 148 12.84 1.25 -7.05
N GLY A 149 11.72 1.91 -6.73
CA GLY A 149 11.59 2.80 -5.58
C GLY A 149 11.82 2.08 -4.24
N ALA A 150 11.49 0.79 -4.16
CA ALA A 150 11.72 -0.03 -2.97
C ALA A 150 13.17 -0.54 -2.85
N ALA A 151 13.91 -0.67 -3.95
CA ALA A 151 15.25 -1.24 -3.98
C ALA A 151 16.37 -0.19 -4.05
N ALA A 152 16.20 0.87 -4.85
CA ALA A 152 17.24 1.85 -5.13
C ALA A 152 17.47 2.78 -3.93
N ASP A 153 18.72 3.00 -3.58
CA ASP A 153 19.08 3.94 -2.52
C ASP A 153 18.68 5.35 -2.89
N ARG A 154 18.08 6.07 -1.95
CA ARG A 154 17.77 7.48 -2.10
C ARG A 154 19.06 8.29 -2.14
N PRO A 155 19.19 9.33 -3.00
CA PRO A 155 20.41 10.13 -3.07
C PRO A 155 20.86 10.63 -1.70
N GLY A 156 22.12 10.34 -1.34
CA GLY A 156 22.71 10.71 -0.05
C GLY A 156 22.29 9.86 1.15
N HIS A 157 21.56 8.77 0.94
CA HIS A 157 21.11 7.87 2.01
C HIS A 157 21.42 6.41 1.69
N SER A 158 21.44 5.58 2.73
CA SER A 158 21.61 4.12 2.64
C SER A 158 20.29 3.35 2.69
N TYR A 159 19.18 4.02 2.50
CA TYR A 159 17.83 3.44 2.46
C TYR A 159 17.08 3.88 1.20
N SER A 160 16.09 3.09 0.81
CA SER A 160 15.29 3.29 -0.39
C SER A 160 14.29 4.44 -0.25
N TYR A 161 13.54 4.72 -1.34
CA TYR A 161 12.47 5.72 -1.33
C TYR A 161 11.26 5.29 -0.49
N THR A 162 11.13 4.01 -0.18
CA THR A 162 10.06 3.45 0.65
C THR A 162 10.45 3.34 2.12
N ASN A 163 11.53 3.99 2.54
CA ASN A 163 12.04 3.95 3.92
C ASN A 163 12.19 2.53 4.45
N ASN A 164 12.92 1.69 3.69
CA ASN A 164 13.22 0.31 4.04
C ASN A 164 11.98 -0.62 4.05
N TRP A 165 11.12 -0.45 3.04
CA TRP A 165 10.16 -1.50 2.73
C TRP A 165 10.57 -2.19 1.39
N PRO A 166 10.63 -3.52 1.30
CA PRO A 166 10.53 -4.47 2.42
C PRO A 166 11.64 -4.28 3.45
N ALA A 167 11.37 -4.64 4.72
CA ALA A 167 12.28 -4.40 5.82
C ALA A 167 13.65 -5.06 5.59
N ASP A 168 14.71 -4.27 5.68
CA ASP A 168 16.09 -4.71 5.62
C ASP A 168 16.74 -4.49 7.01
N PRO A 169 17.12 -5.54 7.74
CA PRO A 169 17.70 -5.41 9.06
C PRO A 169 19.04 -4.65 9.08
N THR A 170 19.71 -4.50 7.93
CA THR A 170 20.97 -3.76 7.84
C THR A 170 20.79 -2.24 7.82
N VAL A 171 19.58 -1.75 7.55
CA VAL A 171 19.24 -0.32 7.43
C VAL A 171 18.48 0.16 8.67
N ALA A 172 18.73 -0.23 9.82
CA ALA A 172 18.22 0.28 11.11
C ALA A 172 16.84 0.99 11.10
N ASN A 173 15.99 0.76 10.10
CA ASN A 173 14.63 1.28 10.03
C ASN A 173 13.72 0.44 10.94
N ARG A 174 13.94 0.62 12.23
CA ARG A 174 13.13 0.01 13.28
C ARG A 174 12.20 1.07 13.84
N PRO A 175 11.00 0.68 14.29
CA PRO A 175 10.16 1.60 15.05
C PRO A 175 10.97 2.20 16.19
N THR A 176 10.94 3.52 16.32
CA THR A 176 11.59 4.18 17.46
C THR A 176 10.90 3.77 18.76
N ALA A 177 11.61 3.81 19.88
CA ALA A 177 11.00 3.53 21.18
C ALA A 177 9.76 4.39 21.43
N ASP A 178 9.80 5.65 21.00
CA ASP A 178 8.68 6.58 21.12
C ASP A 178 7.47 6.13 20.31
N MET A 179 7.64 5.68 19.06
CA MET A 179 6.54 5.15 18.26
C MET A 179 5.89 3.92 18.90
N VAL A 180 6.70 3.02 19.45
CA VAL A 180 6.20 1.83 20.15
C VAL A 180 5.43 2.23 21.40
N VAL A 181 6.01 3.10 22.24
CA VAL A 181 5.37 3.57 23.49
C VAL A 181 4.05 4.27 23.18
N TRP A 182 4.02 5.20 22.22
CA TRP A 182 2.80 5.92 21.86
C TRP A 182 1.74 5.02 21.25
N SER A 183 2.13 4.03 20.45
CA SER A 183 1.20 3.05 19.87
C SER A 183 0.57 2.19 20.96
N VAL A 184 1.38 1.68 21.91
CA VAL A 184 0.89 0.88 23.04
C VAL A 184 0.00 1.72 23.96
N LEU A 185 0.41 2.94 24.28
CA LEU A 185 -0.37 3.85 25.12
C LEU A 185 -1.71 4.18 24.46
N SER A 186 -1.71 4.48 23.16
CA SER A 186 -2.95 4.74 22.40
C SER A 186 -3.90 3.54 22.42
N LEU A 187 -3.37 2.33 22.29
CA LEU A 187 -4.15 1.11 22.37
C LEU A 187 -4.74 0.89 23.76
N ILE A 188 -3.96 1.13 24.82
CA ILE A 188 -4.43 1.04 26.22
C ILE A 188 -5.53 2.07 26.47
N VAL A 189 -5.34 3.32 26.02
CA VAL A 189 -6.34 4.38 26.15
C VAL A 189 -7.62 4.04 25.40
N LEU A 190 -7.49 3.50 24.18
CA LEU A 190 -8.64 3.08 23.38
C LEU A 190 -9.43 1.96 24.06
N ILE A 191 -8.77 0.88 24.45
CA ILE A 191 -9.42 -0.27 25.08
C ILE A 191 -9.91 0.07 26.47
N GLY A 192 -9.06 0.68 27.30
CA GLY A 192 -9.38 1.09 28.65
C GLY A 192 -10.47 2.15 28.69
N GLY A 193 -10.36 3.17 27.83
CA GLY A 193 -11.36 4.22 27.70
C GLY A 193 -12.73 3.68 27.26
N THR A 194 -12.74 2.77 26.30
CA THR A 194 -13.96 2.07 25.88
C THR A 194 -14.55 1.26 27.03
N GLY A 195 -13.73 0.51 27.77
CA GLY A 195 -14.16 -0.25 28.94
C GLY A 195 -14.76 0.64 30.06
N VAL A 196 -14.08 1.74 30.37
CA VAL A 196 -14.59 2.75 31.35
C VAL A 196 -15.91 3.34 30.86
N MET A 197 -16.01 3.67 29.58
CA MET A 197 -17.22 4.20 28.98
C MET A 197 -18.39 3.21 29.11
N PHE A 198 -18.17 1.93 28.83
CA PHE A 198 -19.21 0.91 29.03
C PHE A 198 -19.57 0.71 30.49
N ALA A 199 -18.62 0.80 31.43
CA ALA A 199 -18.88 0.72 32.87
C ALA A 199 -19.73 1.90 33.37
N ILE A 200 -19.36 3.11 32.95
CA ILE A 200 -20.14 4.34 33.27
C ILE A 200 -21.53 4.23 32.66
N TYR A 201 -21.61 3.81 31.42
CA TYR A 201 -22.86 3.61 30.70
C TYR A 201 -23.76 2.59 31.44
N GLY A 202 -23.23 1.41 31.76
CA GLY A 202 -23.98 0.38 32.49
C GLY A 202 -24.49 0.87 33.87
N ARG A 203 -23.69 1.69 34.55
CA ARG A 203 -24.09 2.27 35.88
C ARG A 203 -25.16 3.35 35.74
N TRP A 204 -25.11 4.16 34.69
CA TRP A 204 -26.01 5.31 34.51
C TRP A 204 -27.11 5.05 33.47
N SER A 205 -27.13 3.90 32.84
CA SER A 205 -28.13 3.58 31.83
C SER A 205 -29.59 3.72 32.33
N LYS A 206 -29.81 3.41 33.61
CA LYS A 206 -31.12 3.64 34.23
C LYS A 206 -31.55 5.11 34.25
N ASN A 207 -30.59 6.03 34.44
CA ASN A 207 -30.85 7.47 34.49
C ASN A 207 -30.93 8.09 33.08
N ILE A 208 -30.39 7.41 32.04
CA ILE A 208 -30.38 7.87 30.65
C ILE A 208 -31.61 7.32 29.90
N GLY A 209 -32.39 6.42 30.50
CA GLY A 209 -33.64 5.90 29.92
C GLY A 209 -33.43 4.80 28.87
N TRP A 210 -32.34 4.02 28.98
CA TRP A 210 -32.04 2.88 28.11
C TRP A 210 -32.47 1.53 28.73
N HIS A 211 -33.33 1.54 29.69
CA HIS A 211 -34.04 0.32 30.04
C HIS A 211 -35.31 0.24 29.20
N GLU A 212 -35.52 -0.92 28.62
CA GLU A 212 -36.82 -1.29 28.10
C GLU A 212 -37.86 -1.00 29.19
N SER A 213 -38.58 0.05 29.01
CA SER A 213 -39.90 0.13 29.64
C SER A 213 -40.65 -1.05 29.07
N GLU A 214 -41.23 -1.86 29.97
CA GLU A 214 -42.09 -3.00 29.66
C GLU A 214 -42.84 -2.73 28.37
N THR A 215 -42.65 -3.60 27.40
CA THR A 215 -43.17 -3.61 26.03
C THR A 215 -44.28 -2.59 25.77
N PRO A 216 -43.98 -1.48 25.06
CA PRO A 216 -45.06 -0.68 24.53
C PRO A 216 -45.80 -1.56 23.55
N SER A 217 -47.08 -1.75 23.73
CA SER A 217 -47.95 -2.21 22.63
C SER A 217 -47.52 -1.46 21.38
N LEU A 218 -47.30 -2.20 20.27
CA LEU A 218 -46.95 -1.66 18.95
C LEU A 218 -48.08 -0.72 18.46
N SER A 219 -48.21 0.43 19.13
CA SER A 219 -48.98 1.53 18.59
C SER A 219 -48.12 2.24 17.58
N PHE A 220 -48.54 2.20 16.34
CA PHE A 220 -47.93 2.90 15.20
C PHE A 220 -47.76 4.38 15.58
N ILE A 221 -46.52 4.79 15.88
CA ILE A 221 -46.21 6.20 16.13
C ILE A 221 -45.94 6.82 14.74
N PRO A 222 -46.74 7.83 14.35
CA PRO A 222 -46.52 8.46 13.04
C PRO A 222 -45.15 9.13 13.01
N PRO A 223 -44.46 9.08 11.82
CA PRO A 223 -43.08 9.59 11.67
C PRO A 223 -42.86 11.03 12.13
N SER A 224 -43.92 11.83 12.13
CA SER A 224 -43.90 13.24 12.61
C SER A 224 -43.71 13.40 14.11
N GLN A 225 -43.86 12.33 14.91
CA GLN A 225 -43.69 12.34 16.36
C GLN A 225 -42.44 11.64 16.84
N VAL A 226 -41.64 11.07 15.94
CA VAL A 226 -40.39 10.39 16.28
C VAL A 226 -39.28 11.42 16.48
N GLY A 227 -39.21 12.03 17.64
CA GLY A 227 -38.05 12.82 18.05
C GLY A 227 -36.92 11.92 18.54
N LEU A 228 -35.66 12.35 18.34
CA LEU A 228 -34.51 11.66 18.93
C LEU A 228 -34.68 11.55 20.44
N THR A 229 -34.56 10.34 20.98
CA THR A 229 -34.55 10.11 22.42
C THR A 229 -33.34 10.76 23.07
N LYS A 230 -33.37 11.01 24.38
CA LYS A 230 -32.23 11.57 25.11
C LYS A 230 -30.96 10.73 24.90
N SER A 231 -31.08 9.41 24.82
CA SER A 231 -29.95 8.51 24.60
C SER A 231 -29.40 8.60 23.16
N GLN A 232 -30.28 8.69 22.17
CA GLN A 232 -29.85 8.87 20.77
C GLN A 232 -29.12 10.20 20.58
N ARG A 233 -29.56 11.27 21.22
CA ARG A 233 -28.84 12.55 21.21
C ARG A 233 -27.48 12.45 21.91
N ALA A 234 -27.41 11.80 23.08
CA ALA A 234 -26.16 11.60 23.81
C ALA A 234 -25.17 10.76 22.96
N THR A 235 -25.65 9.70 22.33
CA THR A 235 -24.83 8.86 21.45
C THR A 235 -24.34 9.65 20.23
N SER A 236 -25.19 10.45 19.58
CA SER A 236 -24.80 11.30 18.46
C SER A 236 -23.74 12.32 18.85
N TRP A 237 -23.89 12.98 20.01
CA TRP A 237 -22.89 13.90 20.53
C TRP A 237 -21.57 13.20 20.88
N PHE A 238 -21.62 12.01 21.44
CA PHE A 238 -20.44 11.21 21.75
C PHE A 238 -19.64 10.87 20.48
N PHE A 239 -20.30 10.37 19.44
CA PHE A 239 -19.63 10.09 18.16
C PHE A 239 -19.12 11.36 17.50
N PHE A 240 -19.83 12.46 17.58
CA PHE A 240 -19.38 13.75 17.05
C PHE A 240 -18.08 14.22 17.73
N VAL A 241 -18.03 14.16 19.07
CA VAL A 241 -16.83 14.53 19.84
C VAL A 241 -15.64 13.62 19.47
N ILE A 242 -15.87 12.32 19.38
CA ILE A 242 -14.83 11.38 18.96
C ILE A 242 -14.36 11.68 17.54
N ALA A 243 -15.25 11.91 16.60
CA ALA A 243 -14.90 12.26 15.23
C ALA A 243 -14.04 13.53 15.17
N VAL A 244 -14.38 14.56 15.95
CA VAL A 244 -13.57 15.79 16.04
C VAL A 244 -12.21 15.52 16.65
N LEU A 245 -12.11 14.71 17.71
CA LEU A 245 -10.85 14.34 18.34
C LEU A 245 -9.94 13.53 17.41
N PHE A 246 -10.50 12.73 16.49
CA PHE A 246 -9.71 12.03 15.48
C PHE A 246 -9.32 12.90 14.29
N LEU A 247 -10.16 13.87 13.90
CA LEU A 247 -9.86 14.77 12.79
C LEU A 247 -8.69 15.72 13.09
N VAL A 248 -8.55 16.17 14.32
CA VAL A 248 -7.48 17.11 14.73
C VAL A 248 -6.08 16.51 14.55
N PRO A 249 -5.76 15.29 15.08
CA PRO A 249 -4.45 14.67 14.86
C PRO A 249 -4.16 14.33 13.39
N VAL A 250 -5.17 13.84 12.65
CA VAL A 250 -5.01 13.49 11.24
C VAL A 250 -4.68 14.73 10.40
N SER A 251 -5.31 15.85 10.67
CA SER A 251 -4.99 17.12 10.00
C SER A 251 -3.59 17.62 10.33
N TYR A 252 -3.10 17.36 11.55
CA TYR A 252 -1.76 17.78 11.97
C TYR A 252 -0.65 16.93 11.32
N THR A 253 -0.88 15.64 11.10
CA THR A 253 0.09 14.72 10.48
C THR A 253 0.19 14.88 8.96
N HIS A 254 -0.77 15.54 8.31
CA HIS A 254 -0.73 15.82 6.86
C HIS A 254 -0.15 17.19 6.52
N LEU A 255 0.12 18.05 7.52
CA LEU A 255 0.68 19.41 7.32
C LEU A 255 2.17 19.52 7.67
N THR A 256 2.82 18.44 8.14
CA THR A 256 4.26 18.30 8.38
C THR A 256 4.87 17.25 7.48
#